data_6cfd6c9c75c5f4d2aecc4116d25913ad
#
_entry.id   6cfd6c9c75c5f4d2aecc4116d25913ad
#
_cell.length_a   1.000
_cell.length_b   1.000
_cell.length_c   1.000
_cell.angle_alpha   90.00
_cell.angle_beta   90.00
_cell.angle_gamma   90.00
#
_symmetry.space_group_name_H-M   'P 1'
#
loop_
_entity.id
_entity.type
_entity.pdbx_description
1 polymer ?
#
loop_
_entity_poly.entity_id
_entity_poly.type
_entity_poly.pdbx_seq_one_letter_code
_entity_poly.pdbx_strand_id
1 'polypeptide(L)'
;MKVIAVRGKPLDFRESPTRRDAPSEEPQVQEAVKVTGAAVFDDDERLMPLISGYLSHALQNAQISQLTAITYGRNLGYTCEYLMNRREFRDCERDSAFLEIRTHVIEEYFAHLREAEELSKKTVRNRDSSLMAFFNDFLCKGVDDLSAPRTAPNPYTAGYLSPRPNKNLVVACSLNDLRELILATQSERERCLLQFMYDAGLRRSEVPRVTLKAIDDALRFQDTLFISPGVSEAINADYCPLHIDGSKGPADSIKPRQTLVSRATLLRVKKYHASPLYKMYKRQFSGAENTPAFLNAEGGEYTRRSISKLLERTSTRALNLLKIDKMISPHKLRHGNAYALLRTPDIGSDYLDRLVAVQKTLGHSHLNTSETYTQIPYDLYQKLVRPGTEAKTKAGEMAELSQQTRLKIDAGVMK
;
A
#
# COMPACT_ATOMS: atom_id res chain seq x y z
N MET A 1 20.61 -12.39 -8.60
CA MET A 1 19.44 -12.51 -9.55
C MET A 1 18.75 -11.18 -9.84
N LYS A 2 18.23 -10.97 -11.06
CA LYS A 2 17.59 -9.74 -11.54
C LYS A 2 16.11 -9.96 -11.83
N VAL A 3 15.23 -9.07 -11.34
CA VAL A 3 13.78 -9.13 -11.59
C VAL A 3 13.36 -7.89 -12.36
N ILE A 4 12.80 -8.08 -13.54
CA ILE A 4 12.39 -7.01 -14.45
C ILE A 4 10.87 -7.04 -14.60
N ALA A 5 10.22 -5.87 -14.45
CA ALA A 5 8.81 -5.73 -14.76
C ALA A 5 8.60 -5.79 -16.29
N VAL A 6 7.74 -6.69 -16.73
CA VAL A 6 7.48 -6.92 -18.16
C VAL A 6 5.98 -6.77 -18.44
N ARG A 7 5.64 -6.16 -19.57
CA ARG A 7 4.26 -6.05 -20.04
C ARG A 7 4.17 -6.61 -21.47
N GLY A 8 3.72 -7.84 -21.58
CA GLY A 8 3.33 -8.47 -22.85
C GLY A 8 4.41 -8.54 -23.92
N LYS A 9 5.69 -8.60 -23.54
CA LYS A 9 6.77 -8.77 -24.51
C LYS A 9 6.95 -10.25 -24.82
N PRO A 10 6.98 -10.65 -26.10
CA PRO A 10 7.44 -11.99 -26.47
C PRO A 10 8.93 -12.09 -26.08
N LEU A 11 9.28 -13.14 -25.36
CA LEU A 11 10.68 -13.50 -25.12
C LEU A 11 11.02 -14.61 -26.09
N ASP A 12 11.98 -14.36 -26.97
CA ASP A 12 12.50 -15.38 -27.87
C ASP A 12 13.58 -16.18 -27.12
N PHE A 13 13.26 -17.43 -26.79
CA PHE A 13 14.20 -18.34 -26.14
C PHE A 13 15.26 -18.89 -27.09
N ARG A 14 15.19 -18.58 -28.40
CA ARG A 14 16.10 -19.08 -29.41
C ARG A 14 17.47 -18.40 -29.40
N GLU A 15 17.59 -17.22 -28.79
CA GLU A 15 18.86 -16.47 -28.68
C GLU A 15 19.66 -16.83 -27.41
N SER A 16 19.55 -18.04 -26.88
CA SER A 16 20.48 -18.48 -25.84
C SER A 16 21.86 -18.74 -26.47
N PRO A 17 22.96 -18.15 -25.98
CA PRO A 17 24.30 -18.30 -26.57
C PRO A 17 24.81 -19.74 -26.67
N THR A 18 24.22 -20.67 -25.91
CA THR A 18 24.58 -22.09 -25.85
C THR A 18 24.07 -22.94 -27.02
N ARG A 19 23.31 -22.37 -27.98
CA ARG A 19 22.77 -23.13 -29.13
C ARG A 19 23.50 -22.91 -30.45
N ARG A 20 24.68 -22.27 -30.44
CA ARG A 20 25.43 -22.05 -31.71
C ARG A 20 26.08 -23.28 -32.30
N ASP A 21 26.17 -24.39 -31.55
CA ASP A 21 26.90 -25.59 -31.98
C ASP A 21 26.03 -26.86 -32.11
N ALA A 22 24.71 -26.79 -32.17
CA ALA A 22 23.88 -27.94 -32.41
C ALA A 22 23.65 -28.14 -33.93
N PRO A 23 23.82 -29.38 -34.48
CA PRO A 23 23.56 -29.65 -35.89
C PRO A 23 22.08 -29.44 -36.21
N SER A 24 21.82 -28.96 -37.40
CA SER A 24 20.56 -28.57 -37.99
C SER A 24 19.55 -29.73 -38.08
N GLU A 25 18.78 -29.95 -37.06
CA GLU A 25 17.44 -30.51 -37.20
C GLU A 25 16.43 -29.36 -37.35
N GLU A 26 15.46 -29.48 -38.24
CA GLU A 26 14.48 -28.44 -38.55
C GLU A 26 13.87 -27.84 -37.27
N PRO A 27 13.86 -26.54 -37.13
CA PRO A 27 13.36 -25.92 -35.90
C PRO A 27 11.86 -26.14 -35.87
N GLN A 28 11.38 -26.98 -34.95
CA GLN A 28 10.00 -26.86 -34.48
C GLN A 28 9.81 -25.44 -34.04
N VAL A 29 8.89 -24.72 -34.68
CA VAL A 29 8.53 -23.32 -34.32
C VAL A 29 7.95 -23.36 -32.92
N GLN A 30 8.79 -23.27 -31.90
CA GLN A 30 8.34 -22.99 -30.55
C GLN A 30 7.78 -21.58 -30.56
N GLU A 31 6.48 -21.46 -30.34
CA GLU A 31 5.82 -20.18 -30.19
C GLU A 31 6.54 -19.36 -29.12
N ALA A 32 6.81 -18.10 -29.42
CA ALA A 32 7.46 -17.17 -28.49
C ALA A 32 6.61 -17.05 -27.21
N VAL A 33 7.15 -17.45 -26.06
CA VAL A 33 6.46 -17.38 -24.79
C VAL A 33 6.31 -15.92 -24.38
N LYS A 34 5.07 -15.45 -24.29
CA LYS A 34 4.79 -14.10 -23.80
C LYS A 34 4.89 -14.05 -22.28
N VAL A 35 5.90 -13.35 -21.76
CA VAL A 35 6.02 -13.09 -20.32
C VAL A 35 5.36 -11.77 -19.97
N THR A 36 4.46 -11.80 -18.99
CA THR A 36 3.74 -10.63 -18.47
C THR A 36 3.88 -10.59 -16.94
N GLY A 37 4.11 -9.42 -16.37
CA GLY A 37 4.22 -9.26 -14.93
C GLY A 37 5.66 -9.07 -14.48
N ALA A 38 6.40 -10.15 -14.27
CA ALA A 38 7.82 -10.08 -13.94
C ALA A 38 8.58 -11.22 -14.63
N ALA A 39 9.70 -10.88 -15.24
CA ALA A 39 10.69 -11.84 -15.71
C ALA A 39 11.84 -11.89 -14.69
N VAL A 40 12.26 -13.10 -14.34
CA VAL A 40 13.37 -13.34 -13.40
C VAL A 40 14.54 -13.94 -14.16
N PHE A 41 15.70 -13.35 -13.97
CA PHE A 41 16.95 -13.77 -14.62
C PHE A 41 17.97 -14.16 -13.56
N ASP A 42 18.81 -15.15 -13.87
CA ASP A 42 19.98 -15.50 -13.07
C ASP A 42 21.09 -14.43 -13.23
N ASP A 43 22.24 -14.69 -12.63
CA ASP A 43 23.40 -13.78 -12.72
C ASP A 43 24.09 -13.81 -14.08
N ASP A 44 23.88 -14.87 -14.86
CA ASP A 44 24.32 -15.01 -16.26
C ASP A 44 23.32 -14.40 -17.26
N GLU A 45 22.32 -13.63 -16.79
CA GLU A 45 21.25 -13.03 -17.57
C GLU A 45 20.34 -14.04 -18.32
N ARG A 46 20.32 -15.30 -17.89
CA ARG A 46 19.43 -16.34 -18.46
C ARG A 46 18.09 -16.31 -17.74
N LEU A 47 17.01 -16.43 -18.52
CA LEU A 47 15.64 -16.43 -17.97
C LEU A 47 15.42 -17.66 -17.08
N MET A 48 14.74 -17.45 -15.93
CA MET A 48 14.24 -18.50 -15.04
C MET A 48 12.82 -18.90 -15.49
N PRO A 49 12.66 -20.01 -16.24
CA PRO A 49 11.43 -20.29 -16.97
C PRO A 49 10.25 -20.64 -16.07
N LEU A 50 10.43 -21.44 -15.01
CA LEU A 50 9.35 -21.84 -14.11
C LEU A 50 8.83 -20.65 -13.32
N ILE A 51 9.73 -19.85 -12.73
CA ILE A 51 9.34 -18.68 -11.96
C ILE A 51 8.64 -17.66 -12.86
N SER A 52 9.22 -17.33 -14.02
CA SER A 52 8.66 -16.32 -14.94
C SER A 52 7.33 -16.78 -15.55
N GLY A 53 7.19 -18.08 -15.85
CA GLY A 53 5.95 -18.69 -16.30
C GLY A 53 4.85 -18.58 -15.26
N TYR A 54 5.14 -18.94 -14.00
CA TYR A 54 4.21 -18.78 -12.89
C TYR A 54 3.73 -17.34 -12.72
N LEU A 55 4.65 -16.38 -12.71
CA LEU A 55 4.29 -14.98 -12.50
C LEU A 55 3.41 -14.43 -13.63
N SER A 56 3.65 -14.88 -14.86
CA SER A 56 2.82 -14.56 -16.02
C SER A 56 1.43 -15.15 -15.90
N HIS A 57 1.34 -16.45 -15.60
CA HIS A 57 0.07 -17.16 -15.40
C HIS A 57 -0.76 -16.52 -14.27
N ALA A 58 -0.16 -16.29 -13.10
CA ALA A 58 -0.85 -15.71 -11.96
C ALA A 58 -1.34 -14.27 -12.21
N LEU A 59 -0.60 -13.48 -13.00
CA LEU A 59 -1.03 -12.14 -13.37
C LEU A 59 -2.16 -12.16 -14.41
N GLN A 60 -2.05 -12.99 -15.44
CA GLN A 60 -3.08 -13.14 -16.49
C GLN A 60 -4.42 -13.58 -15.92
N ASN A 61 -4.38 -14.50 -14.94
CA ASN A 61 -5.57 -14.99 -14.24
C ASN A 61 -6.03 -14.08 -13.09
N ALA A 62 -5.53 -12.85 -13.03
CA ALA A 62 -5.92 -11.86 -12.02
C ALA A 62 -5.73 -12.31 -10.55
N GLN A 63 -4.89 -13.32 -10.30
CA GLN A 63 -4.59 -13.82 -8.95
C GLN A 63 -3.68 -12.87 -8.19
N ILE A 64 -2.73 -12.24 -8.88
CA ILE A 64 -1.77 -11.32 -8.30
C ILE A 64 -1.71 -9.99 -9.06
N SER A 65 -1.27 -8.92 -8.38
CA SER A 65 -0.97 -7.63 -9.01
C SER A 65 0.46 -7.60 -9.57
N GLN A 66 0.75 -6.68 -10.51
CA GLN A 66 2.09 -6.43 -11.03
C GLN A 66 3.15 -6.27 -9.93
N LEU A 67 2.82 -5.51 -8.88
CA LEU A 67 3.74 -5.30 -7.75
C LEU A 67 3.94 -6.59 -6.93
N THR A 68 2.91 -7.42 -6.81
CA THR A 68 3.00 -8.73 -6.16
C THR A 68 3.86 -9.67 -6.99
N ALA A 69 3.70 -9.67 -8.32
CA ALA A 69 4.56 -10.45 -9.22
C ALA A 69 6.05 -10.12 -9.05
N ILE A 70 6.41 -8.83 -9.02
CA ILE A 70 7.78 -8.40 -8.74
C ILE A 70 8.28 -8.87 -7.37
N THR A 71 7.41 -8.80 -6.35
CA THR A 71 7.76 -9.23 -4.98
C THR A 71 7.97 -10.74 -4.92
N TYR A 72 7.05 -11.50 -5.53
CA TYR A 72 7.14 -12.96 -5.60
C TYR A 72 8.36 -13.40 -6.42
N GLY A 73 8.62 -12.76 -7.55
CA GLY A 73 9.82 -13.01 -8.34
C GLY A 73 11.12 -12.86 -7.53
N ARG A 74 11.23 -11.80 -6.72
CA ARG A 74 12.37 -11.62 -5.82
C ARG A 74 12.45 -12.71 -4.75
N ASN A 75 11.32 -13.03 -4.12
CA ASN A 75 11.28 -14.05 -3.06
C ASN A 75 11.66 -15.43 -3.60
N LEU A 76 11.14 -15.81 -4.77
CA LEU A 76 11.48 -17.07 -5.44
C LEU A 76 12.92 -17.08 -5.94
N GLY A 77 13.42 -15.92 -6.43
CA GLY A 77 14.81 -15.75 -6.78
C GLY A 77 15.76 -16.01 -5.61
N TYR A 78 15.51 -15.41 -4.44
CA TYR A 78 16.32 -15.68 -3.23
C TYR A 78 16.30 -17.15 -2.82
N THR A 79 15.16 -17.81 -2.96
CA THR A 79 15.07 -19.25 -2.69
C THR A 79 15.93 -20.05 -3.69
N CYS A 80 15.86 -19.71 -4.98
CA CYS A 80 16.64 -20.34 -6.00
C CYS A 80 18.14 -20.17 -5.77
N GLU A 81 18.61 -18.96 -5.42
CA GLU A 81 20.01 -18.70 -5.03
C GLU A 81 20.47 -19.59 -3.87
N TYR A 82 19.64 -19.73 -2.84
CA TYR A 82 19.91 -20.62 -1.72
C TYR A 82 20.06 -22.08 -2.16
N LEU A 83 19.15 -22.56 -3.03
CA LEU A 83 19.17 -23.93 -3.55
C LEU A 83 20.43 -24.19 -4.40
N MET A 84 20.78 -23.30 -5.31
CA MET A 84 21.94 -23.45 -6.19
C MET A 84 23.29 -23.49 -5.41
N ASN A 85 23.33 -22.94 -4.21
CA ASN A 85 24.50 -23.02 -3.32
C ASN A 85 24.59 -24.37 -2.59
N ARG A 86 23.59 -25.24 -2.65
CA ARG A 86 23.58 -26.56 -2.03
C ARG A 86 24.17 -27.60 -3.01
N ARG A 87 24.91 -28.54 -2.47
CA ARG A 87 25.54 -29.61 -3.27
C ARG A 87 24.52 -30.44 -4.07
N GLU A 88 23.33 -30.66 -3.49
CA GLU A 88 22.25 -31.46 -4.06
C GLU A 88 21.67 -30.87 -5.34
N PHE A 89 21.74 -29.53 -5.52
CA PHE A 89 21.11 -28.81 -6.64
C PHE A 89 22.13 -28.07 -7.52
N ARG A 90 23.42 -28.29 -7.30
CA ARG A 90 24.48 -27.59 -8.04
C ARG A 90 24.44 -27.82 -9.54
N ASP A 91 24.02 -29.04 -9.94
CA ASP A 91 23.96 -29.45 -11.34
C ASP A 91 22.56 -29.20 -11.96
N CYS A 92 21.63 -28.61 -11.20
CA CYS A 92 20.32 -28.24 -11.69
C CYS A 92 20.42 -27.04 -12.64
N GLU A 93 19.76 -27.15 -13.80
CA GLU A 93 19.65 -26.01 -14.70
C GLU A 93 18.69 -24.96 -14.16
N ARG A 94 19.15 -23.72 -14.00
CA ARG A 94 18.32 -22.54 -13.66
C ARG A 94 17.43 -22.78 -12.42
N ASP A 95 16.10 -22.75 -12.61
CA ASP A 95 15.11 -22.95 -11.54
C ASP A 95 14.52 -24.37 -11.48
N SER A 96 15.13 -25.34 -12.18
CA SER A 96 14.66 -26.73 -12.18
C SER A 96 14.77 -27.42 -10.81
N ALA A 97 15.61 -26.92 -9.90
CA ALA A 97 15.68 -27.39 -8.52
C ALA A 97 14.31 -27.40 -7.81
N PHE A 98 13.40 -26.50 -8.18
CA PHE A 98 12.04 -26.48 -7.63
C PHE A 98 11.20 -27.72 -8.01
N LEU A 99 11.57 -28.45 -9.06
CA LEU A 99 10.86 -29.67 -9.46
C LEU A 99 11.12 -30.84 -8.50
N GLU A 100 12.27 -30.83 -7.80
CA GLU A 100 12.72 -31.95 -6.97
C GLU A 100 12.79 -31.65 -5.48
N ILE A 101 12.79 -30.36 -5.09
CA ILE A 101 12.92 -29.93 -3.72
C ILE A 101 11.89 -30.61 -2.79
N ARG A 102 12.34 -31.06 -1.61
CA ARG A 102 11.52 -31.69 -0.59
C ARG A 102 11.20 -30.70 0.55
N THR A 103 10.17 -31.01 1.32
CA THR A 103 9.68 -30.16 2.44
C THR A 103 10.79 -29.78 3.40
N HIS A 104 11.65 -30.74 3.85
CA HIS A 104 12.71 -30.45 4.82
C HIS A 104 13.73 -29.43 4.31
N VAL A 105 14.03 -29.40 2.99
CA VAL A 105 14.95 -28.40 2.42
C VAL A 105 14.35 -27.00 2.47
N ILE A 106 13.03 -26.86 2.30
CA ILE A 106 12.34 -25.57 2.45
C ILE A 106 12.33 -25.12 3.92
N GLU A 107 12.14 -26.08 4.85
CA GLU A 107 12.21 -25.81 6.28
C GLU A 107 13.61 -25.36 6.73
N GLU A 108 14.66 -26.00 6.21
CA GLU A 108 16.06 -25.58 6.41
C GLU A 108 16.32 -24.17 5.83
N TYR A 109 15.76 -23.86 4.65
CA TYR A 109 15.81 -22.51 4.09
C TYR A 109 15.19 -21.49 5.04
N PHE A 110 14.01 -21.77 5.61
CA PHE A 110 13.39 -20.85 6.56
C PHE A 110 14.13 -20.76 7.89
N ALA A 111 14.81 -21.82 8.32
CA ALA A 111 15.72 -21.78 9.47
C ALA A 111 16.90 -20.87 9.16
N HIS A 112 17.56 -21.04 8.02
CA HIS A 112 18.64 -20.18 7.54
C HIS A 112 18.24 -18.71 7.52
N LEU A 113 17.06 -18.37 6.99
CA LEU A 113 16.57 -16.99 6.96
C LEU A 113 16.40 -16.36 8.35
N ARG A 114 16.05 -17.17 9.34
CA ARG A 114 15.86 -16.68 10.72
C ARG A 114 17.16 -16.59 11.50
N GLU A 115 18.06 -17.54 11.30
CA GLU A 115 19.25 -17.75 12.14
C GLU A 115 20.49 -17.09 11.54
N ALA A 116 20.68 -17.19 10.22
CA ALA A 116 21.85 -16.62 9.53
C ALA A 116 21.57 -15.23 8.96
N GLU A 117 20.40 -14.99 8.37
CA GLU A 117 20.03 -13.69 7.82
C GLU A 117 19.26 -12.79 8.80
N GLU A 118 18.93 -13.28 10.00
CA GLU A 118 18.19 -12.58 11.07
C GLU A 118 16.89 -11.90 10.61
N LEU A 119 16.22 -12.48 9.60
CA LEU A 119 15.02 -11.89 9.04
C LEU A 119 13.83 -11.98 9.98
N SER A 120 13.01 -10.93 9.98
CA SER A 120 11.78 -10.90 10.78
C SER A 120 10.83 -12.05 10.40
N LYS A 121 10.08 -12.60 11.37
CA LYS A 121 9.05 -13.64 11.14
C LYS A 121 8.06 -13.25 10.05
N LYS A 122 7.75 -11.94 9.92
CA LYS A 122 6.87 -11.42 8.86
C LYS A 122 7.50 -11.51 7.48
N THR A 123 8.79 -11.23 7.35
CA THR A 123 9.54 -11.35 6.09
C THR A 123 9.64 -12.79 5.66
N VAL A 124 10.00 -13.70 6.59
CA VAL A 124 10.04 -15.14 6.32
C VAL A 124 8.67 -15.65 5.87
N ARG A 125 7.58 -15.26 6.57
CA ARG A 125 6.21 -15.63 6.19
C ARG A 125 5.79 -15.10 4.81
N ASN A 126 6.29 -13.94 4.41
CA ASN A 126 6.05 -13.41 3.07
C ASN A 126 6.77 -14.23 1.99
N ARG A 127 8.01 -14.69 2.25
CA ARG A 127 8.71 -15.61 1.35
C ARG A 127 8.01 -16.97 1.26
N ASP A 128 7.56 -17.51 2.39
CA ASP A 128 6.76 -18.74 2.47
C ASP A 128 5.46 -18.63 1.67
N SER A 129 4.76 -17.50 1.76
CA SER A 129 3.54 -17.26 0.96
C SER A 129 3.79 -17.30 -0.54
N SER A 130 4.91 -16.78 -1.00
CA SER A 130 5.26 -16.82 -2.43
C SER A 130 5.61 -18.23 -2.91
N LEU A 131 6.32 -19.00 -2.08
CA LEU A 131 6.62 -20.42 -2.35
C LEU A 131 5.36 -21.26 -2.35
N MET A 132 4.51 -21.13 -1.32
CA MET A 132 3.26 -21.89 -1.21
C MET A 132 2.36 -21.64 -2.43
N ALA A 133 2.22 -20.39 -2.87
CA ALA A 133 1.44 -20.06 -4.06
C ALA A 133 2.08 -20.64 -5.34
N PHE A 134 3.41 -20.58 -5.48
CA PHE A 134 4.12 -21.14 -6.61
C PHE A 134 3.93 -22.66 -6.73
N PHE A 135 4.00 -23.38 -5.60
CA PHE A 135 3.77 -24.83 -5.59
C PHE A 135 2.30 -25.19 -5.82
N ASN A 136 1.37 -24.57 -5.06
CA ASN A 136 -0.03 -24.97 -5.10
C ASN A 136 -0.76 -24.54 -6.38
N ASP A 137 -0.42 -23.38 -6.92
CA ASP A 137 -1.18 -22.77 -8.01
C ASP A 137 -0.52 -22.98 -9.38
N PHE A 138 0.72 -23.50 -9.42
CA PHE A 138 1.45 -23.69 -10.67
C PHE A 138 2.23 -25.01 -10.75
N LEU A 139 3.23 -25.25 -9.90
CA LEU A 139 4.11 -26.42 -10.06
C LEU A 139 3.41 -27.75 -9.87
N CYS A 140 2.51 -27.85 -8.89
CA CYS A 140 1.78 -29.08 -8.57
C CYS A 140 0.36 -29.10 -9.16
N LYS A 141 0.02 -28.13 -10.00
CA LYS A 141 -1.28 -28.01 -10.65
C LYS A 141 -1.09 -27.96 -12.16
N GLY A 142 -1.82 -28.78 -12.89
CA GLY A 142 -1.89 -28.66 -14.33
C GLY A 142 -2.53 -27.34 -14.75
N VAL A 143 -2.07 -26.76 -15.84
CA VAL A 143 -2.54 -25.49 -16.39
C VAL A 143 -2.93 -25.70 -17.85
N ASP A 144 -4.10 -25.24 -18.24
CA ASP A 144 -4.58 -25.25 -19.63
C ASP A 144 -4.41 -26.63 -20.33
N ASP A 145 -4.94 -27.71 -19.70
CA ASP A 145 -4.85 -29.12 -20.16
C ASP A 145 -3.42 -29.70 -20.17
N LEU A 146 -2.43 -28.96 -19.72
CA LEU A 146 -1.08 -29.47 -19.54
C LEU A 146 -0.92 -30.13 -18.16
N SER A 147 -0.14 -31.24 -18.13
CA SER A 147 0.22 -31.89 -16.86
C SER A 147 1.02 -30.92 -15.97
N ALA A 148 0.91 -31.13 -14.63
CA ALA A 148 1.68 -30.35 -13.67
C ALA A 148 3.19 -30.42 -13.99
N PRO A 149 3.92 -29.31 -13.99
CA PRO A 149 5.36 -29.29 -14.22
C PRO A 149 6.15 -30.19 -13.27
N ARG A 150 5.65 -30.31 -12.02
CA ARG A 150 6.26 -31.11 -10.97
C ARG A 150 5.51 -32.44 -10.78
N THR A 151 6.21 -33.54 -10.83
CA THR A 151 5.69 -34.90 -10.55
C THR A 151 5.91 -35.32 -9.08
N ALA A 152 6.89 -34.75 -8.40
CA ALA A 152 7.17 -35.03 -6.99
C ALA A 152 6.04 -34.48 -6.07
N PRO A 153 5.85 -35.07 -4.89
CA PRO A 153 4.81 -34.64 -3.95
C PRO A 153 4.89 -33.13 -3.61
N ASN A 154 3.72 -32.49 -3.44
CA ASN A 154 3.65 -31.09 -3.05
C ASN A 154 4.17 -30.89 -1.62
N PRO A 155 5.20 -30.05 -1.38
CA PRO A 155 5.72 -29.82 -0.05
C PRO A 155 4.76 -29.03 0.87
N TYR A 156 3.72 -28.41 0.31
CA TYR A 156 2.78 -27.52 1.00
C TYR A 156 1.41 -28.15 1.28
N THR A 157 1.30 -29.47 1.32
CA THR A 157 0.04 -30.17 1.62
C THR A 157 -0.55 -29.81 2.99
N ALA A 158 0.30 -29.54 4.00
CA ALA A 158 -0.09 -29.13 5.35
C ALA A 158 -0.22 -27.59 5.52
N GLY A 159 -0.09 -26.83 4.45
CA GLY A 159 -0.11 -25.37 4.48
C GLY A 159 1.27 -24.76 4.71
N TYR A 160 1.33 -23.61 5.34
CA TYR A 160 2.59 -22.86 5.54
C TYR A 160 3.63 -23.61 6.37
N LEU A 161 4.88 -23.55 5.95
CA LEU A 161 6.01 -24.18 6.64
C LEU A 161 6.71 -23.23 7.65
N SER A 162 6.56 -21.92 7.47
CA SER A 162 7.12 -20.96 8.45
C SER A 162 6.18 -20.71 9.63
N PRO A 163 6.71 -20.35 10.81
CA PRO A 163 5.88 -20.02 11.97
C PRO A 163 5.05 -18.77 11.73
N ARG A 164 3.86 -18.74 12.32
CA ARG A 164 2.96 -17.58 12.25
C ARG A 164 3.62 -16.37 12.93
N PRO A 165 3.68 -15.20 12.28
CA PRO A 165 4.17 -13.99 12.92
C PRO A 165 3.23 -13.55 14.05
N ASN A 166 3.79 -13.01 15.12
CA ASN A 166 3.00 -12.43 16.20
C ASN A 166 2.19 -11.24 15.68
N LYS A 167 0.94 -11.15 16.12
CA LYS A 167 0.12 -9.95 15.89
C LYS A 167 0.60 -8.87 16.87
N ASN A 168 1.31 -7.89 16.38
CA ASN A 168 1.66 -6.71 17.16
C ASN A 168 0.51 -5.71 17.15
N LEU A 169 0.36 -4.97 18.26
CA LEU A 169 -0.56 -3.84 18.31
C LEU A 169 -0.22 -2.84 17.20
N VAL A 170 -1.27 -2.27 16.62
CA VAL A 170 -1.12 -1.29 15.56
C VAL A 170 -0.58 0.01 16.14
N VAL A 171 0.63 0.39 15.74
CA VAL A 171 1.19 1.68 16.12
C VAL A 171 0.56 2.77 15.26
N ALA A 172 -0.26 3.61 15.87
CA ALA A 172 -0.93 4.73 15.23
C ALA A 172 -0.19 6.06 15.47
N CYS A 173 -0.42 7.03 14.61
CA CYS A 173 -0.08 8.42 14.84
C CYS A 173 -1.14 9.05 15.75
N SER A 174 -0.76 9.57 16.89
CA SER A 174 -1.66 10.33 17.77
C SER A 174 -1.94 11.71 17.17
N LEU A 175 -2.94 12.41 17.70
CA LEU A 175 -3.21 13.80 17.29
C LEU A 175 -2.04 14.74 17.66
N ASN A 176 -1.38 14.48 18.79
CA ASN A 176 -0.20 15.24 19.20
C ASN A 176 0.98 14.97 18.26
N ASP A 177 1.25 13.69 17.91
CA ASP A 177 2.28 13.37 16.91
C ASP A 177 2.02 14.07 15.58
N LEU A 178 0.75 14.09 15.14
CA LEU A 178 0.35 14.78 13.90
C LEU A 178 0.62 16.28 13.99
N ARG A 179 0.25 16.90 15.10
CA ARG A 179 0.49 18.32 15.34
C ARG A 179 1.98 18.65 15.25
N GLU A 180 2.82 17.90 15.95
CA GLU A 180 4.26 18.11 15.94
C GLU A 180 4.90 17.85 14.57
N LEU A 181 4.42 16.84 13.83
CA LEU A 181 4.82 16.63 12.44
C LEU A 181 4.48 17.83 11.56
N ILE A 182 3.28 18.36 11.67
CA ILE A 182 2.83 19.51 10.90
C ILE A 182 3.69 20.73 11.24
N LEU A 183 3.96 20.98 12.51
CA LEU A 183 4.80 22.08 12.95
C LEU A 183 6.27 21.94 12.50
N ALA A 184 6.77 20.71 12.35
CA ALA A 184 8.10 20.45 11.82
C ALA A 184 8.23 20.72 10.31
N THR A 185 7.13 20.99 9.58
CA THR A 185 7.18 21.39 8.16
C THR A 185 7.28 22.91 8.00
N GLN A 186 7.93 23.34 6.92
CA GLN A 186 8.14 24.75 6.61
C GLN A 186 7.15 25.30 5.56
N SER A 187 6.31 24.46 5.00
CA SER A 187 5.43 24.79 3.88
C SER A 187 3.98 24.52 4.25
N GLU A 188 3.08 25.49 4.01
CA GLU A 188 1.64 25.29 4.21
C GLU A 188 1.09 24.16 3.32
N ARG A 189 1.64 23.96 2.13
CA ARG A 189 1.35 22.82 1.28
C ARG A 189 1.56 21.49 2.00
N GLU A 190 2.72 21.30 2.64
CA GLU A 190 3.04 20.07 3.36
C GLU A 190 2.21 19.93 4.64
N ARG A 191 1.99 21.02 5.37
CA ARG A 191 1.10 21.06 6.53
C ARG A 191 -0.32 20.61 6.20
N CYS A 192 -0.86 21.18 5.12
CA CYS A 192 -2.17 20.85 4.60
C CYS A 192 -2.26 19.38 4.16
N LEU A 193 -1.25 18.89 3.44
CA LEU A 193 -1.19 17.49 2.98
C LEU A 193 -1.16 16.50 4.14
N LEU A 194 -0.34 16.74 5.18
CA LEU A 194 -0.25 15.85 6.34
C LEU A 194 -1.57 15.77 7.10
N GLN A 195 -2.22 16.90 7.36
CA GLN A 195 -3.54 16.92 7.98
C GLN A 195 -4.57 16.18 7.14
N PHE A 196 -4.60 16.44 5.83
CA PHE A 196 -5.54 15.82 4.91
C PHE A 196 -5.34 14.30 4.83
N MET A 197 -4.08 13.83 4.76
CA MET A 197 -3.79 12.39 4.75
C MET A 197 -4.26 11.69 6.03
N TYR A 198 -4.10 12.34 7.16
CA TYR A 198 -4.59 11.81 8.45
C TYR A 198 -6.12 11.79 8.47
N ASP A 199 -6.76 12.91 8.19
CA ASP A 199 -8.21 13.08 8.34
C ASP A 199 -9.01 12.25 7.33
N ALA A 200 -8.56 12.15 6.07
CA ALA A 200 -9.17 11.31 5.05
C ALA A 200 -8.75 9.83 5.14
N GLY A 201 -7.81 9.47 6.01
CA GLY A 201 -7.29 8.11 6.13
C GLY A 201 -6.67 7.57 4.86
N LEU A 202 -5.93 8.40 4.11
CA LEU A 202 -5.40 8.04 2.80
C LEU A 202 -4.23 7.07 2.85
N ARG A 203 -4.20 6.12 1.91
CA ARG A 203 -2.97 5.44 1.54
C ARG A 203 -2.06 6.37 0.74
N ARG A 204 -0.74 6.22 0.86
CA ARG A 204 0.22 7.01 0.05
C ARG A 204 -0.01 6.91 -1.47
N SER A 205 -0.62 5.82 -1.94
CA SER A 205 -0.95 5.63 -3.36
C SER A 205 -2.24 6.33 -3.79
N GLU A 206 -3.07 6.75 -2.85
CA GLU A 206 -4.33 7.44 -3.12
C GLU A 206 -4.15 8.96 -3.25
N VAL A 207 -3.13 9.52 -2.61
CA VAL A 207 -2.88 10.97 -2.61
C VAL A 207 -2.79 11.58 -4.02
N PRO A 208 -2.02 11.02 -4.97
CA PRO A 208 -1.96 11.56 -6.33
C PRO A 208 -3.30 11.53 -7.08
N ARG A 209 -4.22 10.68 -6.64
CA ARG A 209 -5.52 10.47 -7.29
C ARG A 209 -6.64 11.34 -6.73
N VAL A 210 -6.36 12.13 -5.70
CA VAL A 210 -7.31 13.13 -5.21
C VAL A 210 -7.17 14.36 -6.07
N THR A 211 -8.24 14.72 -6.78
CA THR A 211 -8.26 15.84 -7.71
C THR A 211 -8.86 17.10 -7.10
N LEU A 212 -8.61 18.23 -7.76
CA LEU A 212 -9.23 19.51 -7.40
C LEU A 212 -10.76 19.38 -7.43
N LYS A 213 -11.30 18.69 -8.46
CA LYS A 213 -12.73 18.44 -8.60
C LYS A 213 -13.29 17.66 -7.42
N ALA A 214 -12.61 16.60 -6.99
CA ALA A 214 -13.06 15.80 -5.83
C ALA A 214 -13.18 16.64 -4.55
N ILE A 215 -12.27 17.58 -4.32
CA ILE A 215 -12.35 18.52 -3.17
C ILE A 215 -13.53 19.48 -3.32
N ASP A 216 -13.76 20.01 -4.51
CA ASP A 216 -14.87 20.95 -4.79
C ASP A 216 -16.23 20.25 -4.66
N ASP A 217 -16.36 19.05 -5.20
CA ASP A 217 -17.60 18.26 -5.11
C ASP A 217 -17.90 17.86 -3.66
N ALA A 218 -16.87 17.48 -2.87
CA ALA A 218 -17.05 17.16 -1.46
C ALA A 218 -17.56 18.37 -0.63
N LEU A 219 -17.08 19.57 -0.92
CA LEU A 219 -17.56 20.79 -0.27
C LEU A 219 -18.96 21.18 -0.71
N ARG A 220 -19.26 21.07 -2.02
CA ARG A 220 -20.59 21.36 -2.57
C ARG A 220 -21.66 20.39 -2.09
N PHE A 221 -21.30 19.17 -1.72
CA PHE A 221 -22.25 18.18 -1.24
C PHE A 221 -23.10 18.71 -0.09
N GLN A 222 -22.54 19.52 0.80
CA GLN A 222 -23.30 20.13 1.89
C GLN A 222 -24.12 21.34 1.46
N ASP A 223 -23.64 22.07 0.45
CA ASP A 223 -24.36 23.22 -0.08
C ASP A 223 -25.58 22.78 -0.94
N THR A 224 -25.55 21.53 -1.45
CA THR A 224 -26.60 20.96 -2.29
C THR A 224 -27.54 19.97 -1.54
N LEU A 225 -27.37 19.82 -0.24
CA LEU A 225 -28.30 19.06 0.60
C LEU A 225 -29.64 19.82 0.69
N PHE A 226 -30.34 19.91 -0.44
CA PHE A 226 -31.75 20.01 -0.44
C PHE A 226 -32.30 18.68 0.10
N ILE A 227 -32.78 18.74 1.34
CA ILE A 227 -33.46 17.65 2.00
C ILE A 227 -34.56 17.21 1.05
N SER A 228 -34.40 16.08 0.38
CA SER A 228 -35.50 15.43 -0.29
C SER A 228 -36.55 15.14 0.77
N PRO A 229 -37.80 15.57 0.60
CA PRO A 229 -38.83 15.32 1.58
C PRO A 229 -38.89 13.82 1.86
N GLY A 230 -38.61 13.40 3.07
CA GLY A 230 -38.61 12.00 3.49
C GLY A 230 -37.27 11.41 3.97
N VAL A 231 -36.15 12.09 3.81
CA VAL A 231 -34.86 11.70 4.40
C VAL A 231 -34.64 12.49 5.69
N SER A 232 -34.96 11.88 6.82
CA SER A 232 -34.87 12.53 8.15
C SER A 232 -33.52 12.50 8.81
N GLU A 233 -32.48 11.95 8.17
CA GLU A 233 -31.14 11.92 8.74
C GLU A 233 -30.32 13.11 8.24
N ALA A 234 -30.20 14.11 9.10
CA ALA A 234 -29.27 15.22 8.87
C ALA A 234 -27.85 14.70 8.89
N ILE A 235 -27.15 14.76 7.75
CA ILE A 235 -25.71 14.53 7.70
C ILE A 235 -25.06 15.64 8.50
N ASN A 236 -24.17 15.25 9.44
CA ASN A 236 -23.47 16.22 10.27
C ASN A 236 -22.68 17.19 9.36
N ALA A 237 -22.97 18.49 9.47
CA ALA A 237 -22.42 19.56 8.65
C ALA A 237 -20.89 19.70 8.76
N ASP A 238 -20.28 19.11 9.80
CA ASP A 238 -18.85 19.16 10.02
C ASP A 238 -18.04 18.17 9.17
N TYR A 239 -18.72 17.25 8.46
CA TYR A 239 -18.08 16.26 7.61
C TYR A 239 -18.55 16.34 6.16
N CYS A 240 -17.65 16.00 5.26
CA CYS A 240 -17.92 15.92 3.82
C CYS A 240 -17.53 14.54 3.30
N PRO A 241 -18.35 13.89 2.45
CA PRO A 241 -17.96 12.68 1.75
C PRO A 241 -16.99 13.04 0.65
N LEU A 242 -15.81 12.42 0.65
CA LEU A 242 -14.80 12.59 -0.37
C LEU A 242 -14.69 11.33 -1.23
N HIS A 243 -14.86 11.47 -2.53
CA HIS A 243 -14.62 10.40 -3.49
C HIS A 243 -13.14 10.28 -3.82
N ILE A 244 -12.62 9.05 -3.85
CA ILE A 244 -11.23 8.75 -4.20
C ILE A 244 -11.25 7.74 -5.34
N ASP A 245 -10.72 8.12 -6.50
CA ASP A 245 -10.73 7.34 -7.74
C ASP A 245 -9.81 6.11 -7.69
N GLY A 246 -9.42 5.67 -6.54
CA GLY A 246 -8.77 4.40 -6.55
C GLY A 246 -7.90 4.05 -5.39
N SER A 247 -8.31 2.97 -4.81
CA SER A 247 -7.51 2.15 -3.92
C SER A 247 -7.00 0.91 -4.66
N LYS A 248 -6.04 0.21 -4.06
CA LYS A 248 -5.54 -1.05 -4.57
C LYS A 248 -6.68 -2.08 -4.63
N GLY A 249 -7.05 -2.49 -5.83
CA GLY A 249 -7.89 -3.66 -6.10
C GLY A 249 -7.07 -4.88 -6.49
N PRO A 250 -7.72 -6.04 -6.72
CA PRO A 250 -7.08 -7.23 -7.29
C PRO A 250 -6.48 -6.90 -8.68
N ALA A 251 -5.40 -7.57 -9.03
CA ALA A 251 -4.76 -7.51 -10.37
C ALA A 251 -4.57 -6.08 -10.92
N ASP A 252 -4.08 -5.17 -10.07
CA ASP A 252 -3.88 -3.76 -10.41
C ASP A 252 -5.16 -2.98 -10.78
N SER A 253 -6.34 -3.58 -10.60
CA SER A 253 -7.59 -2.85 -10.74
C SER A 253 -7.66 -1.70 -9.73
N ILE A 254 -8.24 -0.60 -10.15
CA ILE A 254 -8.49 0.56 -9.31
C ILE A 254 -9.90 0.44 -8.74
N LYS A 255 -10.03 0.25 -7.42
CA LYS A 255 -11.34 0.23 -6.77
C LYS A 255 -11.62 1.61 -6.17
N PRO A 256 -12.61 2.36 -6.68
CA PRO A 256 -13.00 3.62 -6.08
C PRO A 256 -13.55 3.40 -4.67
N ARG A 257 -13.42 4.39 -3.81
CA ARG A 257 -14.01 4.41 -2.48
C ARG A 257 -14.42 5.81 -2.06
N GLN A 258 -15.32 5.89 -1.11
CA GLN A 258 -15.64 7.13 -0.41
C GLN A 258 -14.98 7.13 0.97
N THR A 259 -14.60 8.29 1.44
CA THR A 259 -14.10 8.53 2.79
C THR A 259 -14.74 9.77 3.39
N LEU A 260 -14.72 9.83 4.70
CA LEU A 260 -15.28 10.96 5.45
C LEU A 260 -14.14 11.91 5.86
N VAL A 261 -14.26 13.17 5.49
CA VAL A 261 -13.27 14.22 5.78
C VAL A 261 -13.93 15.38 6.51
N SER A 262 -13.25 15.94 7.49
CA SER A 262 -13.75 17.12 8.21
C SER A 262 -13.79 18.34 7.29
N ARG A 263 -14.90 19.08 7.32
CA ARG A 263 -15.07 20.31 6.52
C ARG A 263 -13.95 21.31 6.75
N ALA A 264 -13.48 21.45 8.00
CA ALA A 264 -12.34 22.32 8.35
C ALA A 264 -11.06 21.96 7.58
N THR A 265 -10.76 20.66 7.40
CA THR A 265 -9.62 20.21 6.61
C THR A 265 -9.77 20.56 5.14
N LEU A 266 -10.96 20.36 4.56
CA LEU A 266 -11.22 20.72 3.15
C LEU A 266 -11.13 22.24 2.94
N LEU A 267 -11.62 23.05 3.87
CA LEU A 267 -11.48 24.50 3.81
C LEU A 267 -10.02 24.94 3.89
N ARG A 268 -9.17 24.25 4.67
CA ARG A 268 -7.72 24.46 4.67
C ARG A 268 -7.12 24.14 3.30
N VAL A 269 -7.53 23.04 2.67
CA VAL A 269 -7.11 22.67 1.30
C VAL A 269 -7.52 23.76 0.30
N LYS A 270 -8.74 24.31 0.39
CA LYS A 270 -9.19 25.42 -0.49
C LYS A 270 -8.36 26.69 -0.30
N LYS A 271 -7.94 26.99 0.92
CA LYS A 271 -7.02 28.11 1.15
C LYS A 271 -5.65 27.88 0.50
N TYR A 272 -5.13 26.65 0.57
CA TYR A 272 -3.92 26.28 -0.17
C TYR A 272 -4.13 26.43 -1.69
N HIS A 273 -5.27 25.99 -2.24
CA HIS A 273 -5.60 26.16 -3.66
C HIS A 273 -5.72 27.65 -4.08
N ALA A 274 -6.05 28.53 -3.17
CA ALA A 274 -6.10 29.97 -3.42
C ALA A 274 -4.70 30.63 -3.46
N SER A 275 -3.64 29.93 -3.03
CA SER A 275 -2.28 30.45 -3.01
C SER A 275 -1.75 30.75 -4.43
N PRO A 276 -0.92 31.80 -4.61
CA PRO A 276 -0.34 32.15 -5.91
C PRO A 276 0.42 30.99 -6.54
N LEU A 277 1.18 30.25 -5.72
CA LEU A 277 2.01 29.13 -6.19
C LEU A 277 1.15 27.98 -6.75
N TYR A 278 0.07 27.59 -6.04
CA TYR A 278 -0.84 26.55 -6.54
C TYR A 278 -1.53 27.01 -7.84
N LYS A 279 -2.00 28.26 -7.88
CA LYS A 279 -2.65 28.82 -9.08
C LYS A 279 -1.69 28.84 -10.28
N MET A 280 -0.41 29.16 -10.07
CA MET A 280 0.59 29.14 -11.12
C MET A 280 0.80 27.72 -11.68
N TYR A 281 1.05 26.75 -10.82
CA TYR A 281 1.31 25.37 -11.23
C TYR A 281 0.07 24.65 -11.77
N LYS A 282 -1.12 24.98 -11.29
CA LYS A 282 -2.39 24.42 -11.78
C LYS A 282 -2.55 24.60 -13.29
N ARG A 283 -1.98 25.67 -13.88
CA ARG A 283 -2.13 26.01 -15.31
C ARG A 283 -1.58 24.95 -16.26
N GLN A 284 -0.71 24.06 -15.78
CA GLN A 284 -0.18 22.95 -16.59
C GLN A 284 -1.13 21.76 -16.72
N PHE A 285 -2.23 21.74 -15.96
CA PHE A 285 -3.21 20.65 -15.98
C PHE A 285 -4.48 21.11 -16.72
N SER A 286 -5.05 20.20 -17.52
CA SER A 286 -6.31 20.44 -18.25
C SER A 286 -7.51 20.05 -17.41
N GLY A 287 -8.27 21.04 -16.92
CA GLY A 287 -9.50 20.82 -16.16
C GLY A 287 -9.28 20.43 -14.69
N ALA A 288 -10.34 20.55 -13.91
CA ALA A 288 -10.32 20.26 -12.47
C ALA A 288 -10.21 18.76 -12.16
N GLU A 289 -10.71 17.89 -13.04
CA GLU A 289 -10.66 16.44 -12.91
C GLU A 289 -9.23 15.89 -13.06
N ASN A 290 -8.37 16.55 -13.85
CA ASN A 290 -6.99 16.15 -14.09
C ASN A 290 -5.99 16.90 -13.20
N THR A 291 -6.45 17.93 -12.46
CA THR A 291 -5.60 18.72 -11.58
C THR A 291 -5.49 18.02 -10.22
N PRO A 292 -4.29 17.59 -9.77
CA PRO A 292 -4.11 17.04 -8.44
C PRO A 292 -4.47 18.04 -7.35
N ALA A 293 -5.12 17.60 -6.28
CA ALA A 293 -5.41 18.45 -5.13
C ALA A 293 -4.13 18.94 -4.43
N PHE A 294 -3.05 18.19 -4.54
CA PHE A 294 -1.76 18.55 -3.97
C PHE A 294 -0.65 18.44 -5.01
N LEU A 295 0.12 19.50 -5.15
CA LEU A 295 1.27 19.58 -6.05
C LEU A 295 2.57 19.54 -5.24
N ASN A 296 3.62 18.92 -5.79
CA ASN A 296 4.94 18.88 -5.16
C ASN A 296 5.66 20.26 -5.25
N ALA A 297 6.92 20.33 -4.85
CA ALA A 297 7.69 21.58 -4.87
C ALA A 297 7.93 22.11 -6.29
N GLU A 298 7.94 21.25 -7.28
CA GLU A 298 8.21 21.53 -8.70
C GLU A 298 6.91 21.75 -9.49
N GLY A 299 5.76 21.67 -8.81
CA GLY A 299 4.44 21.85 -9.44
C GLY A 299 3.84 20.57 -10.04
N GLY A 300 4.54 19.45 -10.00
CA GLY A 300 4.05 18.16 -10.47
C GLY A 300 3.25 17.39 -9.42
N GLU A 301 2.80 16.21 -9.80
CA GLU A 301 2.11 15.29 -8.89
C GLU A 301 3.03 14.73 -7.80
N TYR A 302 2.48 14.47 -6.63
CA TYR A 302 3.17 13.65 -5.65
C TYR A 302 3.24 12.20 -6.11
N THR A 303 4.39 11.54 -5.89
CA THR A 303 4.56 10.10 -6.08
C THR A 303 4.47 9.37 -4.74
N ARG A 304 4.24 8.04 -4.78
CA ARG A 304 4.31 7.21 -3.56
C ARG A 304 5.63 7.37 -2.81
N ARG A 305 6.74 7.55 -3.54
CA ARG A 305 8.09 7.73 -3.00
C ARG A 305 8.25 9.12 -2.37
N SER A 306 7.80 10.18 -3.03
CA SER A 306 7.91 11.54 -2.52
C SER A 306 7.10 11.73 -1.23
N ILE A 307 5.91 11.12 -1.11
CA ILE A 307 5.12 11.12 0.13
C ILE A 307 5.84 10.38 1.26
N SER A 308 6.43 9.22 0.98
CA SER A 308 7.20 8.50 1.99
C SER A 308 8.42 9.32 2.46
N LYS A 309 9.15 9.95 1.54
CA LYS A 309 10.28 10.84 1.85
C LYS A 309 9.85 12.09 2.62
N LEU A 310 8.68 12.65 2.31
CA LEU A 310 8.12 13.78 3.09
C LEU A 310 7.95 13.39 4.56
N LEU A 311 7.27 12.26 4.82
CA LEU A 311 7.03 11.79 6.19
C LEU A 311 8.31 11.38 6.90
N GLU A 312 9.25 10.74 6.22
CA GLU A 312 10.57 10.41 6.74
C GLU A 312 11.31 11.70 7.18
N ARG A 313 11.44 12.67 6.29
CA ARG A 313 12.10 13.96 6.58
C ARG A 313 11.45 14.72 7.73
N THR A 314 10.12 14.82 7.75
CA THR A 314 9.40 15.55 8.80
C THR A 314 9.46 14.82 10.13
N SER A 315 9.35 13.48 10.14
CA SER A 315 9.49 12.69 11.37
C SER A 315 10.90 12.76 11.92
N THR A 316 11.94 12.66 11.08
CA THR A 316 13.34 12.81 11.53
C THR A 316 13.56 14.19 12.17
N ARG A 317 13.01 15.25 11.57
CA ARG A 317 13.10 16.59 12.13
C ARG A 317 12.39 16.71 13.49
N ALA A 318 11.18 16.16 13.60
CA ALA A 318 10.41 16.18 14.84
C ALA A 318 11.06 15.31 15.95
N LEU A 319 11.68 14.17 15.59
CA LEU A 319 12.48 13.35 16.51
C LEU A 319 13.71 14.09 17.01
N ASN A 320 14.47 14.72 16.13
CA ASN A 320 15.66 15.50 16.51
C ASN A 320 15.33 16.66 17.44
N LEU A 321 14.09 17.19 17.35
CA LEU A 321 13.58 18.20 18.25
C LEU A 321 12.93 17.62 19.52
N LEU A 322 12.99 16.31 19.73
CA LEU A 322 12.39 15.58 20.85
C LEU A 322 10.88 15.85 21.01
N LYS A 323 10.18 16.09 19.90
CA LYS A 323 8.72 16.38 19.87
C LYS A 323 7.86 15.14 19.69
N ILE A 324 8.43 14.10 19.10
CA ILE A 324 7.82 12.77 18.94
C ILE A 324 8.85 11.71 19.36
N ASP A 325 8.38 10.51 19.67
CA ASP A 325 9.21 9.39 20.15
C ASP A 325 9.44 8.29 19.09
N LYS A 326 8.77 8.40 17.94
CA LYS A 326 8.77 7.36 16.91
C LYS A 326 8.64 7.93 15.50
N MET A 327 9.25 7.24 14.53
CA MET A 327 9.04 7.57 13.11
C MET A 327 7.59 7.36 12.70
N ILE A 328 7.00 8.35 12.05
CA ILE A 328 5.63 8.31 11.53
C ILE A 328 5.64 8.02 10.03
N SER A 329 5.02 6.92 9.65
CA SER A 329 4.85 6.53 8.24
C SER A 329 3.45 6.90 7.74
N PRO A 330 3.21 6.92 6.39
CA PRO A 330 1.87 7.15 5.84
C PRO A 330 0.82 6.18 6.40
N HIS A 331 1.23 4.95 6.73
CA HIS A 331 0.32 3.96 7.28
C HIS A 331 -0.07 4.26 8.73
N LYS A 332 0.86 4.80 9.53
CA LYS A 332 0.57 5.25 10.90
C LYS A 332 -0.40 6.44 10.95
N LEU A 333 -0.36 7.36 9.96
CA LEU A 333 -1.36 8.42 9.82
C LEU A 333 -2.76 7.83 9.61
N ARG A 334 -2.88 6.86 8.70
CA ARG A 334 -4.15 6.18 8.41
C ARG A 334 -4.67 5.39 9.61
N HIS A 335 -3.79 4.77 10.39
CA HIS A 335 -4.17 4.14 11.65
C HIS A 335 -4.65 5.15 12.69
N GLY A 336 -4.04 6.33 12.74
CA GLY A 336 -4.49 7.44 13.57
C GLY A 336 -5.93 7.87 13.23
N ASN A 337 -6.25 7.99 11.93
CA ASN A 337 -7.61 8.26 11.48
C ASN A 337 -8.61 7.18 11.96
N ALA A 338 -8.24 5.88 11.84
CA ALA A 338 -9.11 4.79 12.30
C ALA A 338 -9.46 4.94 13.79
N TYR A 339 -8.45 5.21 14.63
CA TYR A 339 -8.68 5.42 16.06
C TYR A 339 -9.45 6.72 16.36
N ALA A 340 -9.24 7.79 15.58
CA ALA A 340 -10.03 9.01 15.70
C ALA A 340 -11.51 8.77 15.39
N LEU A 341 -11.82 7.97 14.35
CA LEU A 341 -13.19 7.57 14.01
C LEU A 341 -13.82 6.69 15.08
N LEU A 342 -13.06 5.79 15.71
CA LEU A 342 -13.58 4.95 16.80
C LEU A 342 -13.88 5.73 18.09
N ARG A 343 -13.15 6.85 18.32
CA ARG A 343 -13.31 7.68 19.52
C ARG A 343 -14.39 8.74 19.40
N THR A 344 -14.66 9.20 18.17
CA THR A 344 -15.55 10.36 17.98
C THR A 344 -16.98 10.01 18.36
N PRO A 345 -17.68 10.86 19.14
CA PRO A 345 -19.03 10.54 19.60
C PRO A 345 -20.11 10.79 18.55
N ASP A 346 -19.80 11.52 17.48
CA ASP A 346 -20.74 12.01 16.46
C ASP A 346 -20.80 11.13 15.19
N ILE A 347 -20.07 10.01 15.17
CA ILE A 347 -20.09 9.02 14.08
C ILE A 347 -20.57 7.68 14.63
N GLY A 348 -21.89 7.47 14.60
CA GLY A 348 -22.52 6.25 15.11
C GLY A 348 -22.73 6.24 16.63
N SER A 349 -23.87 5.67 17.02
CA SER A 349 -24.32 5.66 18.41
C SER A 349 -23.52 4.69 19.29
N ASP A 350 -23.08 3.58 18.71
CA ASP A 350 -22.34 2.56 19.42
C ASP A 350 -20.97 2.24 18.80
N TYR A 351 -20.25 1.32 19.39
CA TYR A 351 -18.93 0.92 18.94
C TYR A 351 -18.95 0.18 17.60
N LEU A 352 -20.00 -0.63 17.35
CA LEU A 352 -20.15 -1.36 16.08
C LEU A 352 -20.40 -0.43 14.91
N ASP A 353 -21.26 0.57 15.10
CA ASP A 353 -21.49 1.61 14.08
C ASP A 353 -20.19 2.31 13.68
N ARG A 354 -19.38 2.70 14.69
CA ARG A 354 -18.08 3.33 14.46
C ARG A 354 -17.09 2.38 13.78
N LEU A 355 -17.11 1.08 14.10
CA LEU A 355 -16.27 0.08 13.44
C LEU A 355 -16.66 -0.09 11.96
N VAL A 356 -17.96 -0.11 11.65
CA VAL A 356 -18.48 -0.13 10.27
C VAL A 356 -18.10 1.16 9.54
N ALA A 357 -18.16 2.31 10.20
CA ALA A 357 -17.70 3.58 9.62
C ALA A 357 -16.21 3.53 9.29
N VAL A 358 -15.37 2.97 10.17
CA VAL A 358 -13.94 2.73 9.89
C VAL A 358 -13.76 1.81 8.68
N GLN A 359 -14.49 0.70 8.62
CA GLN A 359 -14.41 -0.23 7.50
C GLN A 359 -14.72 0.45 6.17
N LYS A 360 -15.84 1.16 6.09
CA LYS A 360 -16.28 1.89 4.88
C LYS A 360 -15.30 3.00 4.53
N THR A 361 -14.96 3.86 5.48
CA THR A 361 -14.06 5.01 5.29
C THR A 361 -12.67 4.58 4.84
N LEU A 362 -12.13 3.50 5.40
CA LEU A 362 -10.83 2.99 5.00
C LEU A 362 -10.89 2.07 3.75
N GLY A 363 -12.06 1.66 3.30
CA GLY A 363 -12.24 0.76 2.15
C GLY A 363 -11.61 -0.61 2.42
N HIS A 364 -11.91 -1.21 3.57
CA HIS A 364 -11.57 -2.59 3.86
C HIS A 364 -12.61 -3.53 3.28
N SER A 365 -12.19 -4.52 2.50
CA SER A 365 -13.09 -5.51 1.89
C SER A 365 -13.67 -6.49 2.90
N HIS A 366 -12.98 -6.71 4.03
CA HIS A 366 -13.39 -7.62 5.09
C HIS A 366 -13.38 -6.92 6.45
N LEU A 367 -14.37 -7.25 7.29
CA LEU A 367 -14.49 -6.72 8.65
C LEU A 367 -13.27 -7.09 9.52
N ASN A 368 -12.74 -8.31 9.36
CA ASN A 368 -11.55 -8.79 10.07
C ASN A 368 -10.32 -7.88 9.90
N THR A 369 -10.23 -7.13 8.80
CA THR A 369 -9.16 -6.13 8.63
C THR A 369 -9.39 -4.93 9.56
N SER A 370 -10.64 -4.58 9.83
CA SER A 370 -11.01 -3.49 10.76
C SER A 370 -10.95 -3.96 12.22
N GLU A 371 -11.13 -5.24 12.48
CA GLU A 371 -10.97 -5.84 13.83
C GLU A 371 -9.54 -5.70 14.37
N THR A 372 -8.55 -5.45 13.51
CA THR A 372 -7.20 -5.11 13.97
C THR A 372 -7.19 -3.88 14.87
N TYR A 373 -8.18 -2.98 14.73
CA TYR A 373 -8.36 -1.80 15.58
C TYR A 373 -9.18 -2.06 16.85
N THR A 374 -9.78 -3.25 16.99
CA THR A 374 -10.50 -3.62 18.22
C THR A 374 -9.55 -3.97 19.36
N GLN A 375 -8.28 -4.27 19.08
CA GLN A 375 -7.24 -4.36 20.09
C GLN A 375 -6.85 -2.94 20.51
N ILE A 376 -7.69 -2.34 21.36
CA ILE A 376 -7.51 -0.96 21.82
C ILE A 376 -6.30 -0.93 22.76
N PRO A 377 -5.28 -0.09 22.50
CA PRO A 377 -4.23 0.16 23.47
C PRO A 377 -4.81 0.64 24.81
N TYR A 378 -4.22 0.21 25.91
CA TYR A 378 -4.73 0.48 27.26
C TYR A 378 -4.91 1.98 27.57
N ASP A 379 -4.06 2.83 27.05
CA ASP A 379 -4.16 4.29 27.16
C ASP A 379 -5.41 4.86 26.45
N LEU A 380 -5.81 4.25 25.34
CA LEU A 380 -7.06 4.57 24.64
C LEU A 380 -8.28 4.05 25.41
N TYR A 381 -8.19 2.83 25.97
CA TYR A 381 -9.25 2.26 26.78
C TYR A 381 -9.55 3.13 28.02
N GLN A 382 -8.53 3.63 28.71
CA GLN A 382 -8.72 4.55 29.84
C GLN A 382 -9.40 5.86 29.45
N LYS A 383 -9.13 6.39 28.24
CA LYS A 383 -9.77 7.62 27.74
C LYS A 383 -11.23 7.38 27.33
N LEU A 384 -11.57 6.17 26.90
CA LEU A 384 -12.96 5.79 26.53
C LEU A 384 -13.83 5.57 27.77
N VAL A 385 -13.24 5.20 28.91
CA VAL A 385 -13.96 4.81 30.14
C VAL A 385 -14.10 5.97 31.13
N ARG A 386 -13.48 7.12 30.92
CA ARG A 386 -13.62 8.27 31.85
C ARG A 386 -14.95 8.99 31.59
N PRO A 387 -15.96 8.84 32.47
CA PRO A 387 -17.17 9.66 32.41
C PRO A 387 -16.84 11.09 32.79
N GLY A 388 -17.35 12.07 32.04
CA GLY A 388 -17.32 13.49 32.41
C GLY A 388 -16.35 14.40 31.68
N THR A 389 -15.54 13.90 30.74
CA THR A 389 -14.83 14.75 29.79
C THR A 389 -15.67 14.86 28.53
N GLU A 390 -16.11 16.04 28.14
CA GLU A 390 -16.72 16.24 26.82
C GLU A 390 -15.76 15.72 25.76
N ALA A 391 -16.12 14.60 25.13
CA ALA A 391 -15.30 13.98 24.11
C ALA A 391 -15.35 14.89 22.89
N LYS A 392 -14.20 15.51 22.54
CA LYS A 392 -14.09 16.30 21.32
C LYS A 392 -14.38 15.45 20.10
N THR A 393 -15.16 15.98 19.18
CA THR A 393 -15.41 15.33 17.90
C THR A 393 -14.15 15.36 17.03
N LYS A 394 -14.00 14.39 16.14
CA LYS A 394 -12.91 14.34 15.16
C LYS A 394 -12.86 15.63 14.31
N ALA A 395 -14.02 16.15 13.89
CA ALA A 395 -14.11 17.40 13.14
C ALA A 395 -13.62 18.59 13.98
N GLY A 396 -13.98 18.66 15.24
CA GLY A 396 -13.50 19.68 16.19
C GLY A 396 -11.98 19.63 16.37
N GLU A 397 -11.41 18.43 16.56
CA GLU A 397 -9.96 18.21 16.62
C GLU A 397 -9.24 18.70 15.35
N MET A 398 -9.80 18.47 14.17
CA MET A 398 -9.23 18.91 12.89
C MET A 398 -9.34 20.45 12.71
N ALA A 399 -10.41 21.05 13.18
CA ALA A 399 -10.58 22.50 13.15
C ALA A 399 -9.54 23.21 14.05
N GLU A 400 -9.38 22.74 15.29
CA GLU A 400 -8.34 23.25 16.20
C GLU A 400 -6.94 23.08 15.64
N LEU A 401 -6.62 21.87 15.10
CA LEU A 401 -5.34 21.59 14.49
C LEU A 401 -5.03 22.55 13.33
N SER A 402 -6.03 22.82 12.48
CA SER A 402 -5.91 23.80 11.38
C SER A 402 -5.58 25.19 11.88
N GLN A 403 -6.20 25.63 12.97
CA GLN A 403 -5.94 26.95 13.56
C GLN A 403 -4.54 27.02 14.19
N GLN A 404 -4.17 26.01 14.97
CA GLN A 404 -2.89 25.97 15.70
C GLN A 404 -1.66 25.82 14.81
N THR A 405 -1.80 25.14 13.67
CA THR A 405 -0.67 24.76 12.80
C THR A 405 -0.61 25.54 11.50
N ARG A 406 -1.51 26.52 11.28
CA ARG A 406 -1.49 27.37 10.10
C ARG A 406 -0.28 28.29 10.13
N LEU A 407 0.39 28.46 8.99
CA LEU A 407 1.39 29.52 8.85
C LEU A 407 0.69 30.88 8.90
N LYS A 408 1.06 31.69 9.86
CA LYS A 408 0.70 33.09 9.86
C LYS A 408 1.54 33.76 8.78
N ILE A 409 0.92 34.25 7.74
CA ILE A 409 1.55 35.16 6.80
C ILE A 409 1.51 36.49 7.50
N ASP A 410 2.64 36.91 8.06
CA ASP A 410 2.76 38.29 8.56
C ASP A 410 2.59 39.18 7.34
N ALA A 411 1.50 39.94 7.32
CA ALA A 411 1.18 40.92 6.28
C ALA A 411 2.16 42.14 6.30
N GLY A 412 3.29 42.01 6.97
CA GLY A 412 4.17 43.11 7.33
C GLY A 412 5.59 43.10 6.79
N VAL A 413 5.95 42.24 5.81
CA VAL A 413 7.27 42.36 5.18
C VAL A 413 7.12 42.27 3.66
N MET A 414 6.51 43.30 3.07
CA MET A 414 6.94 43.79 1.76
C MET A 414 7.78 45.06 2.09
N LYS A 415 9.07 44.89 2.19
CA LYS A 415 10.05 45.95 1.95
C LYS A 415 11.04 45.43 0.91
#